data_1b940d2efeb1cc94ca134d1b98d6295f
#
_entry.id   1b940d2efeb1cc94ca134d1b98d6295f
#
_cell.length_a   1.000
_cell.length_b   1.000
_cell.length_c   1.000
_cell.angle_alpha   90.00
_cell.angle_beta   90.00
_cell.angle_gamma   90.00
#
_symmetry.space_group_name_H-M   'P 1'
#
loop_
_entity.id
_entity.type
_entity.pdbx_description
1 polymer ?
#
loop_
_entity_poly.entity_id
_entity_poly.type
_entity_poly.pdbx_seq_one_letter_code
_entity_poly.pdbx_strand_id
1 'polypeptide(L)'
;MGLFIIAFIAFAIGIVLILLLKNVSPPLPQEQIHFDNPDNKPIYLLDREAFKEKCLEFLGKFNLEYKHSVWANNQELEVDMLDETPVVGGKYLALCIFDPPHQQVDLFKVKGFIESIKGEGAARGIVITTGYFTNDAQKAPDEDPIELVNVVSFLSYLKKFDIY
;
A
#
# COMPACT_ATOMS: atom_id res chain seq x y z
N MET A 1 -10.97 -53.85 -8.51
CA MET A 1 -11.33 -52.81 -7.51
C MET A 1 -10.12 -52.01 -7.00
N GLY A 2 -8.96 -52.61 -6.72
CA GLY A 2 -7.79 -51.92 -6.17
C GLY A 2 -7.24 -50.78 -7.05
N LEU A 3 -7.27 -50.94 -8.40
CA LEU A 3 -6.72 -49.94 -9.33
C LEU A 3 -7.49 -48.58 -9.29
N PHE A 4 -8.82 -48.64 -9.18
CA PHE A 4 -9.66 -47.45 -9.07
C PHE A 4 -9.47 -46.69 -7.77
N ILE A 5 -9.22 -47.42 -6.67
CA ILE A 5 -8.96 -46.78 -5.37
C ILE A 5 -7.61 -46.03 -5.40
N ILE A 6 -6.58 -46.64 -6.00
CA ILE A 6 -5.25 -45.98 -6.13
C ILE A 6 -5.35 -44.72 -7.01
N ALA A 7 -6.07 -44.81 -8.12
CA ALA A 7 -6.29 -43.65 -9.01
C ALA A 7 -7.04 -42.52 -8.31
N PHE A 8 -8.06 -42.82 -7.50
CA PHE A 8 -8.82 -41.82 -6.74
C PHE A 8 -7.97 -41.16 -5.65
N ILE A 9 -7.14 -41.91 -4.94
CA ILE A 9 -6.23 -41.38 -3.93
C ILE A 9 -5.20 -40.46 -4.59
N ALA A 10 -4.60 -40.86 -5.72
CA ALA A 10 -3.63 -40.04 -6.43
C ALA A 10 -4.26 -38.73 -6.93
N PHE A 11 -5.50 -38.75 -7.42
CA PHE A 11 -6.24 -37.59 -7.85
C PHE A 11 -6.56 -36.63 -6.68
N ALA A 12 -6.99 -37.18 -5.53
CA ALA A 12 -7.26 -36.41 -4.33
C ALA A 12 -6.00 -35.72 -3.80
N ILE A 13 -4.86 -36.41 -3.78
CA ILE A 13 -3.54 -35.84 -3.40
C ILE A 13 -3.15 -34.72 -4.38
N GLY A 14 -3.37 -34.92 -5.69
CA GLY A 14 -3.10 -33.89 -6.70
C GLY A 14 -3.90 -32.60 -6.47
N ILE A 15 -5.19 -32.72 -6.16
CA ILE A 15 -6.06 -31.56 -5.84
C ILE A 15 -5.57 -30.86 -4.58
N VAL A 16 -5.24 -31.60 -3.51
CA VAL A 16 -4.73 -31.02 -2.26
C VAL A 16 -3.41 -30.28 -2.50
N LEU A 17 -2.48 -30.85 -3.29
CA LEU A 17 -1.23 -30.20 -3.67
C LEU A 17 -1.47 -28.93 -4.50
N ILE A 18 -2.39 -28.95 -5.44
CA ILE A 18 -2.75 -27.74 -6.23
C ILE A 18 -3.32 -26.64 -5.33
N LEU A 19 -4.20 -27.00 -4.37
CA LEU A 19 -4.76 -26.03 -3.41
C LEU A 19 -3.69 -25.46 -2.47
N LEU A 20 -2.76 -26.29 -2.00
CA LEU A 20 -1.63 -25.85 -1.17
C LEU A 20 -0.69 -24.91 -1.98
N LEU A 21 -0.35 -25.27 -3.21
CA LEU A 21 0.52 -24.47 -4.06
C LEU A 21 -0.14 -23.16 -4.51
N LYS A 22 -1.45 -23.13 -4.69
CA LYS A 22 -2.19 -21.93 -5.02
C LYS A 22 -2.17 -20.89 -3.88
N ASN A 23 -2.05 -21.34 -2.63
CA ASN A 23 -1.93 -20.47 -1.46
C ASN A 23 -0.49 -20.02 -1.17
N VAL A 24 0.51 -20.63 -1.81
CA VAL A 24 1.91 -20.19 -1.76
C VAL A 24 2.15 -19.27 -2.98
N SER A 25 1.60 -18.06 -2.94
CA SER A 25 2.07 -17.02 -3.87
C SER A 25 3.53 -16.73 -3.55
N PRO A 26 4.46 -16.81 -4.52
CA PRO A 26 5.82 -16.37 -4.27
C PRO A 26 5.77 -14.92 -3.78
N PRO A 27 6.63 -14.52 -2.82
CA PRO A 27 6.74 -13.14 -2.42
C PRO A 27 7.02 -12.31 -3.69
N LEU A 28 6.21 -11.28 -3.90
CA LEU A 28 6.46 -10.33 -4.99
C LEU A 28 7.88 -9.79 -4.79
N PRO A 29 8.75 -9.82 -5.82
CA PRO A 29 10.08 -9.26 -5.72
C PRO A 29 9.92 -7.78 -5.35
N GLN A 30 10.22 -7.41 -4.11
CA GLN A 30 10.30 -6.01 -3.73
C GLN A 30 11.65 -5.51 -4.25
N GLU A 31 11.64 -4.68 -5.28
CA GLU A 31 12.81 -3.93 -5.66
C GLU A 31 13.25 -3.10 -4.45
N GLN A 32 14.39 -3.45 -3.86
CA GLN A 32 14.98 -2.65 -2.80
C GLN A 32 15.75 -1.50 -3.45
N ILE A 33 15.40 -0.28 -3.08
CA ILE A 33 16.19 0.87 -3.49
C ILE A 33 17.49 0.84 -2.68
N HIS A 34 18.59 0.66 -3.39
CA HIS A 34 19.93 0.84 -2.85
C HIS A 34 20.38 2.26 -3.20
N PHE A 35 20.55 3.10 -2.20
CA PHE A 35 21.23 4.37 -2.38
C PHE A 35 22.74 4.09 -2.26
N ASP A 36 23.48 4.24 -3.33
CA ASP A 36 24.94 3.97 -3.38
C ASP A 36 25.71 4.83 -2.36
N ASN A 37 25.15 5.96 -1.95
CA ASN A 37 25.68 6.82 -0.91
C ASN A 37 24.52 7.31 -0.01
N PRO A 38 24.63 7.22 1.33
CA PRO A 38 23.64 7.76 2.27
C PRO A 38 23.31 9.24 2.06
N ASP A 39 24.30 10.02 1.59
CA ASP A 39 24.14 11.45 1.32
C ASP A 39 23.25 11.76 0.11
N ASN A 40 22.98 10.77 -0.74
CA ASN A 40 22.10 10.90 -1.90
C ASN A 40 20.63 10.60 -1.58
N LYS A 41 20.31 10.26 -0.33
CA LYS A 41 18.94 10.00 0.09
C LYS A 41 18.15 11.31 0.14
N PRO A 42 17.03 11.44 -0.57
CA PRO A 42 16.22 12.65 -0.55
C PRO A 42 15.79 13.05 0.85
N ILE A 43 15.75 14.35 1.15
CA ILE A 43 15.42 14.88 2.47
C ILE A 43 14.05 14.41 2.98
N TYR A 44 13.06 14.28 2.09
CA TYR A 44 11.72 13.79 2.43
C TYR A 44 11.67 12.31 2.83
N LEU A 45 12.75 11.55 2.69
CA LEU A 45 12.88 10.19 3.25
C LEU A 45 13.61 10.19 4.61
N LEU A 46 14.10 11.35 5.07
CA LEU A 46 14.87 11.52 6.29
C LEU A 46 14.18 12.43 7.31
N ASP A 47 13.34 13.33 6.83
CA ASP A 47 12.63 14.33 7.65
C ASP A 47 11.11 14.19 7.47
N ARG A 48 10.41 14.17 8.61
CA ARG A 48 8.96 13.94 8.69
C ARG A 48 8.14 15.06 8.04
N GLU A 49 8.52 16.31 8.26
CA GLU A 49 7.76 17.44 7.71
C GLU A 49 8.02 17.57 6.21
N ALA A 50 9.25 17.34 5.76
CA ALA A 50 9.55 17.26 4.32
C ALA A 50 8.80 16.10 3.64
N PHE A 51 8.63 14.95 4.32
CA PHE A 51 7.79 13.85 3.83
C PHE A 51 6.33 14.25 3.71
N LYS A 52 5.77 14.92 4.72
CA LYS A 52 4.41 15.44 4.67
C LYS A 52 4.19 16.36 3.45
N GLU A 53 5.07 17.36 3.28
CA GLU A 53 4.98 18.29 2.15
C GLU A 53 5.03 17.53 0.82
N LYS A 54 5.93 16.56 0.69
CA LYS A 54 6.08 15.75 -0.51
C LYS A 54 4.86 14.84 -0.77
N CYS A 55 4.25 14.28 0.27
CA CYS A 55 2.98 13.54 0.14
C CYS A 55 1.84 14.44 -0.34
N LEU A 56 1.69 15.63 0.24
CA LEU A 56 0.65 16.57 -0.18
C LEU A 56 0.85 17.06 -1.62
N GLU A 57 2.09 17.33 -2.04
CA GLU A 57 2.42 17.66 -3.42
C GLU A 57 2.08 16.53 -4.38
N PHE A 58 2.42 15.28 -4.02
CA PHE A 58 2.08 14.09 -4.79
C PHE A 58 0.57 13.89 -4.92
N LEU A 59 -0.15 13.97 -3.81
CA LEU A 59 -1.60 13.80 -3.78
C LEU A 59 -2.32 14.89 -4.59
N GLY A 60 -1.79 16.10 -4.60
CA GLY A 60 -2.30 17.21 -5.43
C GLY A 60 -2.23 16.93 -6.95
N LYS A 61 -1.39 15.99 -7.41
CA LYS A 61 -1.32 15.62 -8.84
C LYS A 61 -2.53 14.81 -9.32
N PHE A 62 -3.37 14.33 -8.41
CA PHE A 62 -4.59 13.56 -8.73
C PHE A 62 -5.85 14.44 -8.83
N ASN A 63 -5.74 15.76 -8.86
CA ASN A 63 -6.85 16.71 -8.86
C ASN A 63 -7.80 16.54 -7.66
N LEU A 64 -7.25 16.12 -6.52
CA LEU A 64 -7.97 15.99 -5.26
C LEU A 64 -7.90 17.33 -4.50
N GLU A 65 -9.04 17.81 -4.05
CA GLU A 65 -9.09 18.99 -3.19
C GLU A 65 -8.65 18.61 -1.77
N TYR A 66 -7.58 19.24 -1.28
CA TYR A 66 -7.13 19.09 0.09
C TYR A 66 -8.14 19.68 1.08
N LYS A 67 -8.52 18.94 2.09
CA LYS A 67 -9.43 19.40 3.16
C LYS A 67 -8.70 19.54 4.49
N HIS A 68 -8.01 18.49 4.93
CA HIS A 68 -7.38 18.46 6.22
C HIS A 68 -6.22 17.48 6.26
N SER A 69 -5.25 17.72 7.17
CA SER A 69 -4.25 16.70 7.51
C SER A 69 -3.86 16.81 8.98
N VAL A 70 -3.63 15.67 9.60
CA VAL A 70 -3.23 15.57 11.00
C VAL A 70 -2.24 14.43 11.22
N TRP A 71 -1.22 14.68 12.03
CA TRP A 71 -0.36 13.61 12.53
C TRP A 71 -1.09 12.86 13.65
N ALA A 72 -1.54 11.63 13.36
CA ALA A 72 -2.12 10.76 14.38
C ALA A 72 -1.08 10.33 15.43
N ASN A 73 0.18 10.20 15.00
CA ASN A 73 1.34 9.96 15.86
C ASN A 73 2.62 10.44 15.15
N ASN A 74 3.79 10.08 15.67
CA ASN A 74 5.08 10.51 15.11
C ASN A 74 5.40 9.95 13.73
N GLN A 75 4.68 8.93 13.27
CA GLN A 75 4.95 8.22 12.02
C GLN A 75 3.77 8.25 11.04
N GLU A 76 2.56 8.58 11.49
CA GLU A 76 1.34 8.44 10.71
C GLU A 76 0.66 9.79 10.50
N LEU A 77 0.61 10.20 9.25
CA LEU A 77 -0.10 11.39 8.79
C LEU A 77 -1.39 10.94 8.08
N GLU A 78 -2.51 11.37 8.60
CA GLU A 78 -3.81 11.21 7.95
C GLU A 78 -4.13 12.45 7.13
N VAL A 79 -4.64 12.25 5.91
CA VAL A 79 -5.00 13.34 4.99
C VAL A 79 -6.39 13.08 4.43
N ASP A 80 -7.27 14.06 4.62
CA ASP A 80 -8.61 14.09 4.05
C ASP A 80 -8.62 14.91 2.79
N MET A 81 -9.19 14.35 1.72
CA MET A 81 -9.33 14.99 0.43
C MET A 81 -10.72 14.73 -0.16
N LEU A 82 -11.08 15.52 -1.14
CA LEU A 82 -12.33 15.40 -1.87
C LEU A 82 -12.04 15.31 -3.37
N ASP A 83 -12.58 14.30 -4.01
CA ASP A 83 -12.70 14.23 -5.46
C ASP A 83 -14.04 14.84 -5.85
N GLU A 84 -14.03 16.01 -6.50
CA GLU A 84 -15.21 16.73 -6.93
C GLU A 84 -15.77 16.24 -8.27
N THR A 85 -15.24 15.15 -8.82
CA THR A 85 -15.73 14.58 -10.08
C THR A 85 -17.21 14.22 -9.96
N PRO A 86 -18.10 14.77 -10.80
CA PRO A 86 -19.51 14.46 -10.73
C PRO A 86 -19.78 12.95 -10.90
N VAL A 87 -20.67 12.42 -10.08
CA VAL A 87 -21.16 11.03 -10.09
C VAL A 87 -20.18 10.00 -9.49
N VAL A 88 -18.87 10.09 -9.79
CA VAL A 88 -17.86 9.09 -9.37
C VAL A 88 -16.90 9.61 -8.29
N GLY A 89 -16.93 10.89 -8.00
CA GLY A 89 -16.13 11.51 -6.94
C GLY A 89 -16.62 11.14 -5.54
N GLY A 90 -15.98 11.71 -4.53
CA GLY A 90 -16.31 11.50 -3.13
C GLY A 90 -15.13 11.74 -2.19
N LYS A 91 -15.33 11.41 -0.92
CA LYS A 91 -14.28 11.51 0.09
C LYS A 91 -13.14 10.55 -0.27
N TYR A 92 -11.90 11.04 -0.17
CA TYR A 92 -10.68 10.29 -0.41
C TYR A 92 -9.80 10.40 0.84
N LEU A 93 -9.33 9.28 1.35
CA LEU A 93 -8.46 9.24 2.51
C LEU A 93 -7.04 8.84 2.11
N ALA A 94 -6.03 9.50 2.68
CA ALA A 94 -4.66 9.05 2.55
C ALA A 94 -4.03 8.83 3.93
N LEU A 95 -3.29 7.74 4.07
CA LEU A 95 -2.46 7.42 5.22
C LEU A 95 -0.98 7.44 4.77
N CYS A 96 -0.23 8.43 5.22
CA CYS A 96 1.19 8.55 4.91
C CYS A 96 2.01 8.09 6.11
N ILE A 97 2.80 7.03 5.95
CA ILE A 97 3.56 6.38 7.03
C ILE A 97 5.04 6.66 6.83
N PHE A 98 5.59 7.47 7.73
CA PHE A 98 7.01 7.82 7.78
C PHE A 98 7.77 6.84 8.68
N ASP A 99 8.90 6.34 8.19
CA ASP A 99 9.83 5.46 8.91
C ASP A 99 9.13 4.32 9.70
N PRO A 100 8.39 3.43 9.02
CA PRO A 100 7.67 2.35 9.68
C PRO A 100 8.62 1.38 10.38
N PRO A 101 8.21 0.74 11.51
CA PRO A 101 9.01 -0.24 12.22
C PRO A 101 9.55 -1.31 11.28
N HIS A 102 10.85 -1.63 11.40
CA HIS A 102 11.54 -2.59 10.51
C HIS A 102 11.42 -2.23 9.01
N GLN A 103 11.15 -0.96 8.67
CA GLN A 103 10.89 -0.48 7.32
C GLN A 103 9.73 -1.19 6.61
N GLN A 104 8.79 -1.75 7.35
CA GLN A 104 7.64 -2.50 6.82
C GLN A 104 6.33 -2.08 7.47
N VAL A 105 5.30 -1.97 6.64
CA VAL A 105 3.91 -1.80 7.04
C VAL A 105 3.23 -3.16 6.98
N ASP A 106 2.62 -3.57 8.08
CA ASP A 106 1.99 -4.88 8.21
C ASP A 106 0.52 -4.89 7.74
N LEU A 107 -0.03 -6.11 7.66
CA LEU A 107 -1.41 -6.35 7.28
C LEU A 107 -2.42 -5.67 8.22
N PHE A 108 -2.14 -5.62 9.53
CA PHE A 108 -3.08 -5.05 10.50
C PHE A 108 -3.25 -3.55 10.30
N LYS A 109 -2.16 -2.85 9.97
CA LYS A 109 -2.20 -1.41 9.66
C LYS A 109 -3.04 -1.15 8.40
N VAL A 110 -2.82 -1.91 7.33
CA VAL A 110 -3.58 -1.77 6.09
C VAL A 110 -5.06 -2.07 6.31
N LYS A 111 -5.39 -3.16 7.02
CA LYS A 111 -6.78 -3.49 7.35
C LYS A 111 -7.44 -2.44 8.23
N GLY A 112 -6.74 -1.92 9.24
CA GLY A 112 -7.24 -0.82 10.07
C GLY A 112 -7.61 0.41 9.24
N PHE A 113 -6.79 0.76 8.26
CA PHE A 113 -7.08 1.88 7.35
C PHE A 113 -8.26 1.58 6.41
N ILE A 114 -8.39 0.34 5.91
CA ILE A 114 -9.57 -0.10 5.13
C ILE A 114 -10.85 0.07 5.94
N GLU A 115 -10.85 -0.31 7.22
CA GLU A 115 -12.01 -0.11 8.11
C GLU A 115 -12.30 1.38 8.35
N SER A 116 -11.27 2.24 8.43
CA SER A 116 -11.46 3.70 8.49
C SER A 116 -12.14 4.24 7.21
N ILE A 117 -11.70 3.80 6.02
CA ILE A 117 -12.33 4.16 4.73
C ILE A 117 -13.82 3.80 4.76
N LYS A 118 -14.16 2.58 5.18
CA LYS A 118 -15.56 2.12 5.28
C LYS A 118 -16.35 2.90 6.33
N GLY A 119 -15.77 3.11 7.52
CA GLY A 119 -16.40 3.82 8.62
C GLY A 119 -16.70 5.28 8.31
N GLU A 120 -15.84 5.93 7.53
CA GLU A 120 -16.00 7.33 7.12
C GLU A 120 -16.78 7.50 5.80
N GLY A 121 -17.20 6.41 5.18
CA GLY A 121 -17.90 6.43 3.89
C GLY A 121 -17.05 7.01 2.77
N ALA A 122 -15.72 6.86 2.84
CA ALA A 122 -14.83 7.32 1.80
C ALA A 122 -14.92 6.43 0.56
N ALA A 123 -14.88 7.04 -0.62
CA ALA A 123 -14.97 6.34 -1.90
C ALA A 123 -13.68 5.55 -2.20
N ARG A 124 -12.54 6.06 -1.77
CA ARG A 124 -11.21 5.47 -2.04
C ARG A 124 -10.21 5.84 -0.95
N GLY A 125 -9.10 5.08 -0.91
CA GLY A 125 -7.98 5.38 -0.06
C GLY A 125 -6.62 5.09 -0.70
N ILE A 126 -5.57 5.67 -0.12
CA ILE A 126 -4.19 5.40 -0.51
C ILE A 126 -3.32 5.32 0.75
N VAL A 127 -2.44 4.33 0.81
CA VAL A 127 -1.38 4.26 1.82
C VAL A 127 -0.05 4.52 1.15
N ILE A 128 0.67 5.55 1.61
CA ILE A 128 2.01 5.93 1.13
C ILE A 128 3.00 5.66 2.26
N THR A 129 4.13 5.03 1.97
CA THR A 129 5.15 4.80 3.00
C THR A 129 6.56 5.03 2.50
N THR A 130 7.45 5.51 3.40
CA THR A 130 8.90 5.52 3.16
C THR A 130 9.55 4.15 3.28
N GLY A 131 8.78 3.13 3.64
CA GLY A 131 9.19 1.73 3.74
C GLY A 131 8.55 0.83 2.68
N TYR A 132 8.35 -0.42 3.06
CA TYR A 132 7.75 -1.46 2.24
C TYR A 132 6.48 -2.01 2.91
N PHE A 133 5.70 -2.77 2.18
CA PHE A 133 4.58 -3.53 2.74
C PHE A 133 5.00 -5.00 2.91
N THR A 134 4.52 -5.65 3.96
CA THR A 134 4.67 -7.11 4.07
C THR A 134 3.90 -7.80 2.94
N ASN A 135 4.28 -9.05 2.60
CA ASN A 135 3.61 -9.80 1.52
C ASN A 135 2.10 -9.96 1.77
N ASP A 136 1.70 -10.10 3.03
CA ASP A 136 0.29 -10.24 3.39
C ASP A 136 -0.45 -8.88 3.28
N ALA A 137 0.22 -7.78 3.64
CA ALA A 137 -0.32 -6.43 3.48
C ALA A 137 -0.56 -6.07 2.00
N GLN A 138 0.33 -6.51 1.09
CA GLN A 138 0.18 -6.27 -0.35
C GLN A 138 -1.04 -6.95 -0.98
N LYS A 139 -1.53 -8.03 -0.37
CA LYS A 139 -2.72 -8.76 -0.84
C LYS A 139 -4.03 -8.21 -0.27
N ALA A 140 -3.96 -7.33 0.74
CA ALA A 140 -5.16 -6.82 1.41
C ALA A 140 -6.09 -6.00 0.49
N PRO A 141 -5.60 -5.26 -0.54
CA PRO A 141 -6.45 -4.45 -1.41
C PRO A 141 -7.26 -5.21 -2.45
N ASP A 142 -7.16 -6.54 -2.56
CA ASP A 142 -7.75 -7.31 -3.69
C ASP A 142 -9.26 -7.05 -3.91
N GLU A 143 -10.00 -6.63 -2.88
CA GLU A 143 -11.45 -6.36 -2.94
C GLU A 143 -11.83 -4.93 -2.49
N ASP A 144 -10.89 -4.15 -1.99
CA ASP A 144 -11.15 -2.83 -1.40
C ASP A 144 -10.59 -1.70 -2.29
N PRO A 145 -11.24 -0.52 -2.35
CA PRO A 145 -10.81 0.60 -3.18
C PRO A 145 -9.62 1.36 -2.55
N ILE A 146 -8.51 0.67 -2.34
CA ILE A 146 -7.30 1.19 -1.72
C ILE A 146 -6.07 0.95 -2.59
N GLU A 147 -5.16 1.91 -2.65
CA GLU A 147 -3.88 1.80 -3.33
C GLU A 147 -2.73 1.80 -2.31
N LEU A 148 -1.75 0.93 -2.52
CA LEU A 148 -0.56 0.82 -1.69
C LEU A 148 0.67 1.33 -2.45
N VAL A 149 1.29 2.39 -1.93
CA VAL A 149 2.47 3.04 -2.53
C VAL A 149 3.65 2.90 -1.57
N ASN A 150 4.55 1.95 -1.85
CA ASN A 150 5.80 1.79 -1.11
C ASN A 150 6.84 2.84 -1.57
N VAL A 151 8.00 2.88 -0.92
CA VAL A 151 9.07 3.84 -1.22
C VAL A 151 9.52 3.78 -2.69
N VAL A 152 9.58 2.59 -3.30
CA VAL A 152 9.99 2.42 -4.72
C VAL A 152 8.99 3.07 -5.65
N SER A 153 7.72 2.70 -5.48
CA SER A 153 6.61 3.26 -6.27
C SER A 153 6.48 4.77 -6.05
N PHE A 154 6.62 5.23 -4.81
CA PHE A 154 6.56 6.64 -4.47
C PHE A 154 7.62 7.44 -5.22
N LEU A 155 8.90 7.04 -5.14
CA LEU A 155 9.98 7.70 -5.86
C LEU A 155 9.81 7.65 -7.40
N SER A 156 9.28 6.54 -7.91
CA SER A 156 8.96 6.40 -9.34
C SER A 156 7.89 7.40 -9.78
N TYR A 157 6.81 7.55 -8.99
CA TYR A 157 5.76 8.52 -9.25
C TYR A 157 6.26 9.96 -9.14
N LEU A 158 7.08 10.30 -8.13
CA LEU A 158 7.65 11.64 -8.00
C LEU A 158 8.48 12.02 -9.23
N LYS A 159 9.29 11.09 -9.75
CA LYS A 159 10.02 11.30 -11.02
C LYS A 159 9.09 11.48 -12.21
N LYS A 160 8.05 10.64 -12.32
CA LYS A 160 7.08 10.71 -13.42
C LYS A 160 6.31 12.02 -13.45
N PHE A 161 6.03 12.61 -12.27
CA PHE A 161 5.31 13.88 -12.14
C PHE A 161 6.23 15.11 -12.10
N ASP A 162 7.55 14.91 -12.26
CA ASP A 162 8.57 15.96 -12.19
C ASP A 162 8.55 16.77 -10.87
N ILE A 163 8.37 16.05 -9.75
CA ILE A 163 8.36 16.59 -8.38
C ILE A 163 9.34 15.88 -7.44
N TYR A 164 10.36 15.25 -8.01
CA TYR A 164 11.38 14.46 -7.26
C TYR A 164 12.31 15.33 -6.42
#